data_9753ffd584f10c662f0230213ba69482
#
_entry.id   9753ffd584f10c662f0230213ba69482
#
_cell.length_a   1.000
_cell.length_b   1.000
_cell.length_c   1.000
_cell.angle_alpha   90.00
_cell.angle_beta   90.00
_cell.angle_gamma   90.00
#
_symmetry.space_group_name_H-M   'P 1'
#
loop_
_entity.id
_entity.type
_entity.pdbx_description
1 polymer ?
#
loop_
_entity_poly.entity_id
_entity_poly.type
_entity_poly.pdbx_seq_one_letter_code
_entity_poly.pdbx_strand_id
1 'polypeptide(L)'
;MGLFSNNKKPCPICGNATPRLLPTKVEGVPICKECGRKVDLPNGALNEMSLDGFRQYIAFYEKNQALRERFRPEYRFGFGAFSTPLALDVTNGLFRLRDEEDAIVFERSALKSFRITEDDVTLFDGSAAALACGASKTPERVRLLAPRIEQFKLQRSDYERMMQHERMEFLNRTNDEWRERERELERHKPEFREDAPFRHFAVELELDHPYWHSFRNELDAPKFDDEYPSVDGFLQEYNEKVDALHTLARNLMQFVAPNAPETGTAQAEQAAPVRAAGGASNTVEELKQYKGLLDAGVITEEEFAAKKRQLLGI
;
A
#
# COMPACT_ATOMS: atom_id res chain seq x y z
N MET A 1 -19.49 13.00 -54.41
CA MET A 1 -18.12 12.47 -54.25
C MET A 1 -17.87 12.27 -52.79
N GLY A 2 -17.81 11.02 -52.34
CA GLY A 2 -17.75 10.64 -50.92
C GLY A 2 -16.40 11.01 -50.28
N LEU A 3 -16.44 11.93 -49.35
CA LEU A 3 -15.29 12.35 -48.52
C LEU A 3 -14.82 11.34 -47.48
N PHE A 4 -15.32 10.10 -47.55
CA PHE A 4 -14.92 9.00 -46.65
C PHE A 4 -14.32 7.84 -47.45
N SER A 5 -13.15 8.10 -48.04
CA SER A 5 -12.32 7.01 -48.55
C SER A 5 -12.02 6.03 -47.43
N ASN A 6 -12.40 4.79 -47.65
CA ASN A 6 -12.35 3.68 -46.64
C ASN A 6 -10.92 3.12 -46.46
N ASN A 7 -9.87 3.96 -46.61
CA ASN A 7 -8.47 3.57 -46.50
C ASN A 7 -8.06 3.38 -45.04
N LYS A 8 -8.53 2.30 -44.42
CA LYS A 8 -7.90 1.77 -43.21
C LYS A 8 -6.54 1.19 -43.64
N LYS A 9 -5.46 1.75 -43.14
CA LYS A 9 -4.13 1.20 -43.37
C LYS A 9 -4.04 -0.20 -42.76
N PRO A 10 -3.48 -1.19 -43.43
CA PRO A 10 -3.26 -2.50 -42.82
C PRO A 10 -2.18 -2.41 -41.74
N CYS A 11 -2.35 -3.17 -40.68
CA CYS A 11 -1.35 -3.32 -39.63
C CYS A 11 -0.07 -3.95 -40.19
N PRO A 12 1.11 -3.36 -39.98
CA PRO A 12 2.37 -3.90 -40.54
C PRO A 12 2.79 -5.23 -39.90
N ILE A 13 2.12 -5.63 -38.81
CA ILE A 13 2.41 -6.87 -38.07
C ILE A 13 1.51 -8.02 -38.56
N CYS A 14 0.19 -7.84 -38.56
CA CYS A 14 -0.77 -8.90 -38.80
C CYS A 14 -1.71 -8.65 -40.01
N GLY A 15 -1.61 -7.51 -40.70
CA GLY A 15 -2.47 -7.16 -41.84
C GLY A 15 -3.88 -6.64 -41.46
N ASN A 16 -4.31 -6.76 -40.20
CA ASN A 16 -5.63 -6.31 -39.78
C ASN A 16 -5.78 -4.78 -39.91
N ALA A 17 -7.03 -4.30 -40.05
CA ALA A 17 -7.29 -2.87 -40.16
C ALA A 17 -6.91 -2.10 -38.89
N THR A 18 -6.18 -0.98 -39.06
CA THR A 18 -5.80 -0.10 -37.95
C THR A 18 -6.92 0.85 -37.54
N PRO A 19 -7.04 1.25 -36.25
CA PRO A 19 -8.03 2.23 -35.82
C PRO A 19 -7.71 3.62 -36.40
N ARG A 20 -8.77 4.43 -36.65
CA ARG A 20 -8.62 5.79 -37.18
C ARG A 20 -8.32 6.83 -36.09
N LEU A 21 -8.86 6.59 -34.90
CA LEU A 21 -8.71 7.51 -33.76
C LEU A 21 -7.76 6.87 -32.73
N LEU A 22 -6.75 7.64 -32.31
CA LEU A 22 -5.77 7.31 -31.27
C LEU A 22 -5.17 5.89 -31.43
N PRO A 23 -4.64 5.52 -32.62
CA PRO A 23 -3.99 4.24 -32.79
C PRO A 23 -2.70 4.18 -31.95
N THR A 24 -2.44 3.02 -31.36
CA THR A 24 -1.09 2.69 -30.88
C THR A 24 -0.14 2.73 -32.07
N LYS A 25 1.04 3.32 -31.90
CA LYS A 25 2.04 3.45 -32.96
C LYS A 25 3.36 2.82 -32.55
N VAL A 26 4.03 2.21 -33.51
CA VAL A 26 5.41 1.72 -33.39
C VAL A 26 6.20 2.34 -34.53
N GLU A 27 7.31 3.02 -34.24
CA GLU A 27 8.12 3.75 -35.24
C GLU A 27 7.26 4.72 -36.09
N GLY A 28 6.27 5.37 -35.42
CA GLY A 28 5.32 6.29 -36.09
C GLY A 28 4.23 5.61 -36.93
N VAL A 29 4.28 4.31 -37.11
CA VAL A 29 3.31 3.53 -37.93
C VAL A 29 2.19 2.97 -37.04
N PRO A 30 0.90 3.19 -37.38
CA PRO A 30 -0.21 2.66 -36.60
C PRO A 30 -0.30 1.13 -36.65
N ILE A 31 -0.57 0.50 -35.51
CA ILE A 31 -0.87 -0.93 -35.40
C ILE A 31 -2.35 -1.16 -35.05
N CYS A 32 -2.86 -2.37 -35.29
CA CYS A 32 -4.26 -2.71 -35.00
C CYS A 32 -4.49 -2.90 -33.49
N LYS A 33 -5.76 -2.91 -33.06
CA LYS A 33 -6.14 -3.10 -31.66
C LYS A 33 -5.62 -4.41 -31.08
N GLU A 34 -5.64 -5.49 -31.87
CA GLU A 34 -5.21 -6.81 -31.40
C GLU A 34 -3.70 -6.85 -31.11
N CYS A 35 -2.88 -6.25 -31.98
CA CYS A 35 -1.45 -6.08 -31.69
C CYS A 35 -1.19 -5.10 -30.54
N GLY A 36 -2.02 -4.05 -30.42
CA GLY A 36 -1.91 -3.08 -29.33
C GLY A 36 -2.24 -3.66 -27.96
N ARG A 37 -3.19 -4.58 -27.84
CA ARG A 37 -3.52 -5.27 -26.58
C ARG A 37 -2.40 -6.15 -26.04
N LYS A 38 -1.56 -6.66 -26.94
CA LYS A 38 -0.41 -7.48 -26.58
C LYS A 38 0.77 -6.67 -26.01
N VAL A 39 0.66 -5.34 -25.99
CA VAL A 39 1.74 -4.48 -25.50
C VAL A 39 1.74 -4.47 -23.96
N ASP A 40 2.69 -5.19 -23.39
CA ASP A 40 3.03 -5.19 -21.98
C ASP A 40 4.53 -4.88 -21.85
N LEU A 41 4.85 -3.60 -21.93
CA LEU A 41 6.20 -3.06 -21.97
C LEU A 41 6.34 -1.93 -20.94
N PRO A 42 7.55 -1.63 -20.48
CA PRO A 42 7.81 -0.44 -19.67
C PRO A 42 7.36 0.83 -20.38
N ASN A 43 7.01 1.85 -19.60
CA ASN A 43 6.60 3.15 -20.15
C ASN A 43 7.70 3.71 -21.07
N GLY A 44 7.30 4.10 -22.27
CA GLY A 44 8.22 4.67 -23.27
C GLY A 44 8.91 3.64 -24.18
N ALA A 45 9.08 2.39 -23.77
CA ALA A 45 9.81 1.37 -24.53
C ALA A 45 9.24 1.14 -25.95
N LEU A 46 7.92 1.23 -26.10
CA LEU A 46 7.28 1.10 -27.41
C LEU A 46 7.66 2.22 -28.38
N ASN A 47 7.93 3.42 -27.88
CA ASN A 47 8.29 4.59 -28.71
C ASN A 47 9.70 4.47 -29.30
N GLU A 48 10.57 3.75 -28.61
CA GLU A 48 11.97 3.52 -29.02
C GLU A 48 12.13 2.26 -29.86
N MET A 49 11.07 1.44 -29.94
CA MET A 49 11.11 0.14 -30.62
C MET A 49 10.88 0.29 -32.12
N SER A 50 11.73 -0.38 -32.92
CA SER A 50 11.52 -0.52 -34.37
C SER A 50 10.38 -1.49 -34.68
N LEU A 51 9.84 -1.43 -35.90
CA LEU A 51 8.83 -2.40 -36.37
C LEU A 51 9.34 -3.85 -36.33
N ASP A 52 10.59 -4.08 -36.62
CA ASP A 52 11.19 -5.41 -36.54
C ASP A 52 11.38 -5.87 -35.10
N GLY A 53 11.81 -4.98 -34.21
CA GLY A 53 11.84 -5.22 -32.77
C GLY A 53 10.46 -5.56 -32.23
N PHE A 54 9.43 -4.85 -32.68
CA PHE A 54 8.05 -5.13 -32.28
C PHE A 54 7.54 -6.49 -32.82
N ARG A 55 7.94 -6.92 -34.01
CA ARG A 55 7.64 -8.28 -34.50
C ARG A 55 8.26 -9.35 -33.61
N GLN A 56 9.51 -9.15 -33.19
CA GLN A 56 10.19 -10.05 -32.27
C GLN A 56 9.49 -10.08 -30.91
N TYR A 57 9.07 -8.92 -30.41
CA TYR A 57 8.28 -8.81 -29.19
C TYR A 57 6.94 -9.57 -29.30
N ILE A 58 6.18 -9.41 -30.38
CA ILE A 58 4.92 -10.14 -30.58
C ILE A 58 5.16 -11.64 -30.61
N ALA A 59 6.22 -12.11 -31.29
CA ALA A 59 6.58 -13.52 -31.29
C ALA A 59 6.95 -14.06 -29.90
N PHE A 60 7.65 -13.25 -29.11
CA PHE A 60 7.92 -13.53 -27.69
C PHE A 60 6.61 -13.58 -26.88
N TYR A 61 5.74 -12.58 -27.01
CA TYR A 61 4.45 -12.51 -26.32
C TYR A 61 3.58 -13.76 -26.63
N GLU A 62 3.56 -14.22 -27.86
CA GLU A 62 2.83 -15.44 -28.25
C GLU A 62 3.41 -16.70 -27.61
N LYS A 63 4.74 -16.83 -27.56
CA LYS A 63 5.41 -17.94 -26.85
C LYS A 63 5.13 -17.92 -25.34
N ASN A 64 4.96 -16.73 -24.75
CA ASN A 64 4.63 -16.57 -23.34
C ASN A 64 3.21 -17.07 -22.98
N GLN A 65 2.37 -17.41 -24.00
CA GLN A 65 1.04 -18.00 -23.81
C GLN A 65 1.07 -19.24 -22.90
N ALA A 66 2.04 -20.12 -23.09
CA ALA A 66 2.19 -21.33 -22.30
C ALA A 66 2.42 -21.05 -20.79
N LEU A 67 3.12 -19.95 -20.47
CA LEU A 67 3.30 -19.52 -19.08
C LEU A 67 2.01 -18.90 -18.53
N ARG A 68 1.31 -18.09 -19.33
CA ARG A 68 0.01 -17.51 -18.94
C ARG A 68 -1.03 -18.58 -18.61
N GLU A 69 -1.07 -19.66 -19.38
CA GLU A 69 -1.99 -20.79 -19.16
C GLU A 69 -1.67 -21.59 -17.89
N ARG A 70 -0.40 -21.59 -17.46
CA ARG A 70 0.06 -22.28 -16.25
C ARG A 70 -0.01 -21.43 -15.00
N PHE A 71 -0.05 -20.11 -15.15
CA PHE A 71 0.00 -19.14 -14.04
C PHE A 71 -1.23 -19.28 -13.14
N ARG A 72 -0.99 -19.49 -11.84
CA ARG A 72 -2.01 -19.61 -10.78
C ARG A 72 -1.56 -18.79 -9.58
N PRO A 73 -1.85 -17.49 -9.53
CA PRO A 73 -1.35 -16.61 -8.48
C PRO A 73 -1.89 -16.99 -7.10
N GLU A 74 -0.98 -17.27 -6.18
CA GLU A 74 -1.25 -17.58 -4.78
C GLU A 74 -1.18 -16.32 -3.90
N TYR A 75 -0.38 -15.35 -4.31
CA TYR A 75 -0.18 -14.09 -3.58
C TYR A 75 -0.31 -12.90 -4.52
N ARG A 76 -1.00 -11.86 -4.02
CA ARG A 76 -1.17 -10.58 -4.71
C ARG A 76 -0.81 -9.45 -3.78
N PHE A 77 -0.01 -8.50 -4.27
CA PHE A 77 0.33 -7.29 -3.54
C PHE A 77 -0.16 -6.06 -4.30
N GLY A 78 -1.08 -5.30 -3.66
CA GLY A 78 -1.63 -4.06 -4.22
C GLY A 78 -0.83 -2.84 -3.77
N PHE A 79 -0.63 -1.90 -4.70
CA PHE A 79 0.06 -0.63 -4.44
C PHE A 79 -0.90 0.55 -4.23
N GLY A 80 -2.19 0.28 -4.05
CA GLY A 80 -3.25 1.27 -3.88
C GLY A 80 -4.42 1.06 -4.83
N ALA A 81 -5.44 1.90 -4.69
CA ALA A 81 -6.75 1.70 -5.33
C ALA A 81 -6.73 1.75 -6.87
N PHE A 82 -5.74 2.42 -7.47
CA PHE A 82 -5.66 2.65 -8.92
C PHE A 82 -4.51 1.91 -9.60
N SER A 83 -3.80 1.04 -8.90
CA SER A 83 -2.69 0.25 -9.44
C SER A 83 -3.08 -1.21 -9.56
N THR A 84 -2.63 -1.85 -10.64
CA THR A 84 -2.73 -3.31 -10.77
C THR A 84 -1.74 -3.98 -9.82
N PRO A 85 -2.18 -5.01 -9.07
CA PRO A 85 -1.29 -5.69 -8.13
C PRO A 85 -0.18 -6.48 -8.82
N LEU A 86 0.94 -6.62 -8.14
CA LEU A 86 1.95 -7.64 -8.40
C LEU A 86 1.38 -9.00 -8.00
N ALA A 87 1.51 -10.01 -8.85
CA ALA A 87 0.98 -11.34 -8.59
C ALA A 87 2.07 -12.41 -8.66
N LEU A 88 2.11 -13.29 -7.66
CA LEU A 88 3.12 -14.33 -7.50
C LEU A 88 2.46 -15.71 -7.45
N ASP A 89 2.96 -16.62 -8.26
CA ASP A 89 2.69 -18.06 -8.25
C ASP A 89 3.97 -18.76 -7.77
N VAL A 90 4.09 -18.87 -6.47
CA VAL A 90 5.31 -19.38 -5.82
C VAL A 90 5.53 -20.85 -6.16
N THR A 91 4.47 -21.64 -6.20
CA THR A 91 4.51 -23.09 -6.50
C THR A 91 5.09 -23.34 -7.89
N ASN A 92 4.67 -22.60 -8.91
CA ASN A 92 5.17 -22.77 -10.27
C ASN A 92 6.41 -21.92 -10.56
N GLY A 93 6.83 -21.05 -9.64
CA GLY A 93 7.94 -20.11 -9.84
C GLY A 93 7.67 -19.08 -10.94
N LEU A 94 6.44 -18.58 -11.00
CA LEU A 94 5.97 -17.64 -12.00
C LEU A 94 5.46 -16.35 -11.34
N PHE A 95 5.63 -15.21 -12.00
CA PHE A 95 5.08 -13.95 -11.49
C PHE A 95 4.63 -13.01 -12.61
N ARG A 96 3.76 -12.07 -12.27
CA ARG A 96 3.35 -10.94 -13.11
C ARG A 96 3.64 -9.63 -12.39
N LEU A 97 4.15 -8.64 -13.12
CA LEU A 97 4.33 -7.28 -12.62
C LEU A 97 3.00 -6.53 -12.50
N ARG A 98 2.01 -6.95 -13.29
CA ARG A 98 0.63 -6.47 -13.27
C ARG A 98 -0.30 -7.68 -13.39
N ASP A 99 -1.25 -7.84 -12.47
CA ASP A 99 -2.21 -8.95 -12.50
C ASP A 99 -3.35 -8.67 -13.49
N GLU A 100 -2.99 -8.61 -14.76
CA GLU A 100 -3.91 -8.49 -15.90
C GLU A 100 -3.86 -9.78 -16.72
N GLU A 101 -5.00 -10.21 -17.27
CA GLU A 101 -5.12 -11.48 -17.99
C GLU A 101 -4.13 -11.57 -19.16
N ASP A 102 -3.97 -10.46 -19.87
CA ASP A 102 -3.09 -10.36 -21.04
C ASP A 102 -1.63 -10.00 -20.70
N ALA A 103 -1.28 -9.81 -19.42
CA ALA A 103 0.07 -9.44 -19.04
C ALA A 103 1.07 -10.58 -19.22
N ILE A 104 2.33 -10.24 -19.48
CA ILE A 104 3.46 -11.18 -19.56
C ILE A 104 3.61 -11.87 -18.20
N VAL A 105 3.85 -13.17 -18.24
CA VAL A 105 4.25 -13.99 -17.11
C VAL A 105 5.76 -14.21 -17.16
N PHE A 106 6.41 -13.91 -16.06
CA PHE A 106 7.84 -14.07 -15.89
C PHE A 106 8.15 -15.37 -15.16
N GLU A 107 9.26 -15.99 -15.51
CA GLU A 107 9.79 -17.14 -14.77
C GLU A 107 10.67 -16.65 -13.62
N ARG A 108 10.86 -17.49 -12.60
CA ARG A 108 11.72 -17.24 -11.44
C ARG A 108 13.09 -16.64 -11.79
N SER A 109 13.72 -17.20 -12.82
CA SER A 109 15.05 -16.78 -13.29
C SER A 109 15.12 -15.33 -13.74
N ALA A 110 13.98 -14.71 -14.06
CA ALA A 110 13.93 -13.32 -14.48
C ALA A 110 14.11 -12.34 -13.31
N LEU A 111 13.83 -12.72 -12.06
CA LEU A 111 14.01 -11.85 -10.90
C LEU A 111 15.43 -12.01 -10.33
N LYS A 112 16.26 -10.97 -10.42
CA LYS A 112 17.63 -10.95 -9.89
C LYS A 112 17.71 -10.51 -8.45
N SER A 113 17.08 -9.40 -8.16
CA SER A 113 17.09 -8.76 -6.84
C SER A 113 15.88 -7.87 -6.69
N PHE A 114 15.61 -7.44 -5.46
CA PHE A 114 14.59 -6.44 -5.19
C PHE A 114 15.00 -5.56 -4.02
N ARG A 115 14.45 -4.36 -3.99
CA ARG A 115 14.60 -3.42 -2.87
C ARG A 115 13.27 -2.80 -2.52
N ILE A 116 13.01 -2.70 -1.21
CA ILE A 116 11.83 -2.01 -0.67
C ILE A 116 12.33 -0.89 0.22
N THR A 117 11.93 0.33 -0.06
CA THR A 117 12.38 1.52 0.66
C THR A 117 11.23 2.31 1.25
N GLU A 118 11.52 3.07 2.28
CA GLU A 118 10.72 4.16 2.83
C GLU A 118 11.43 5.45 2.43
N ASP A 119 10.92 6.19 1.46
CA ASP A 119 11.68 7.20 0.71
C ASP A 119 13.06 6.64 0.31
N ASP A 120 14.15 7.18 0.89
CA ASP A 120 15.54 6.77 0.62
C ASP A 120 16.08 5.72 1.63
N VAL A 121 15.27 5.31 2.63
CA VAL A 121 15.70 4.35 3.65
C VAL A 121 15.33 2.94 3.22
N THR A 122 16.34 2.07 3.04
CA THR A 122 16.08 0.66 2.71
C THR A 122 15.51 -0.09 3.91
N LEU A 123 14.29 -0.64 3.74
CA LEU A 123 13.65 -1.52 4.71
C LEU A 123 13.96 -3.00 4.43
N PHE A 124 13.90 -3.40 3.16
CA PHE A 124 14.18 -4.77 2.74
C PHE A 124 15.01 -4.75 1.47
N ASP A 125 16.09 -5.53 1.44
CA ASP A 125 16.95 -5.72 0.27
C ASP A 125 17.16 -7.23 0.06
N GLY A 126 16.59 -7.75 -1.02
CA GLY A 126 16.62 -9.16 -1.36
C GLY A 126 17.60 -9.44 -2.48
N SER A 127 18.58 -10.28 -2.21
CA SER A 127 19.61 -10.73 -3.15
C SER A 127 19.86 -12.24 -3.05
N ALA A 128 20.71 -12.77 -3.93
CA ALA A 128 21.10 -14.18 -3.85
C ALA A 128 21.79 -14.55 -2.53
N ALA A 129 22.33 -13.59 -1.80
CA ALA A 129 23.05 -13.83 -0.54
C ALA A 129 22.13 -13.88 0.68
N ALA A 130 21.16 -12.96 0.77
CA ALA A 130 20.29 -12.81 1.94
C ALA A 130 19.09 -11.90 1.65
N LEU A 131 18.08 -11.95 2.54
CA LEU A 131 17.13 -10.87 2.76
C LEU A 131 17.68 -9.99 3.90
N ALA A 132 18.17 -8.80 3.56
CA ALA A 132 18.60 -7.83 4.56
C ALA A 132 17.42 -6.97 5.00
N CYS A 133 17.19 -6.89 6.33
CA CYS A 133 16.14 -6.08 6.94
C CYS A 133 16.76 -4.86 7.63
N GLY A 134 16.36 -3.68 7.21
CA GLY A 134 16.74 -2.39 7.78
C GLY A 134 15.72 -1.89 8.82
N ALA A 135 16.11 -0.86 9.56
CA ALA A 135 15.25 -0.20 10.53
C ALA A 135 14.93 1.23 10.10
N SER A 136 13.65 1.62 10.19
CA SER A 136 13.20 2.99 10.01
C SER A 136 13.19 3.77 11.32
N LYS A 137 13.41 5.07 11.23
CA LYS A 137 13.26 6.02 12.35
C LYS A 137 11.86 6.66 12.39
N THR A 138 10.99 6.34 11.46
CA THR A 138 9.64 6.90 11.38
C THR A 138 8.82 6.67 12.64
N PRO A 139 8.80 5.47 13.27
CA PRO A 139 8.05 5.28 14.51
C PRO A 139 8.52 6.20 15.66
N GLU A 140 9.81 6.46 15.76
CA GLU A 140 10.35 7.39 16.76
C GLU A 140 9.94 8.84 16.47
N ARG A 141 10.07 9.26 15.20
CA ARG A 141 9.66 10.61 14.75
C ARG A 141 8.18 10.87 14.98
N VAL A 142 7.32 9.89 14.71
CA VAL A 142 5.88 9.98 14.95
C VAL A 142 5.56 10.11 16.44
N ARG A 143 6.24 9.35 17.31
CA ARG A 143 6.05 9.47 18.77
C ARG A 143 6.42 10.86 19.30
N LEU A 144 7.40 11.54 18.70
CA LEU A 144 7.77 12.91 19.08
C LEU A 144 6.67 13.94 18.77
N LEU A 145 5.70 13.61 17.93
CA LEU A 145 4.54 14.48 17.64
C LEU A 145 3.43 14.40 18.69
N ALA A 146 3.50 13.47 19.64
CA ALA A 146 2.46 13.28 20.66
C ALA A 146 2.08 14.58 21.41
N PRO A 147 3.03 15.42 21.90
CA PRO A 147 2.66 16.68 22.59
C PRO A 147 1.90 17.66 21.69
N ARG A 148 2.26 17.72 20.40
CA ARG A 148 1.60 18.58 19.41
C ARG A 148 0.19 18.11 19.10
N ILE A 149 0.00 16.79 18.99
CA ILE A 149 -1.32 16.19 18.82
C ILE A 149 -2.21 16.47 20.03
N GLU A 150 -1.70 16.33 21.26
CA GLU A 150 -2.46 16.66 22.47
C GLU A 150 -2.84 18.14 22.53
N GLN A 151 -1.94 19.04 22.16
CA GLN A 151 -2.25 20.47 22.06
C GLN A 151 -3.36 20.73 21.03
N PHE A 152 -3.30 20.08 19.87
CA PHE A 152 -4.34 20.18 18.86
C PHE A 152 -5.70 19.66 19.36
N LYS A 153 -5.73 18.54 20.07
CA LYS A 153 -6.97 18.00 20.66
C LYS A 153 -7.63 19.00 21.61
N LEU A 154 -6.84 19.73 22.39
CA LEU A 154 -7.36 20.79 23.26
C LEU A 154 -7.97 21.93 22.44
N GLN A 155 -7.28 22.42 21.41
CA GLN A 155 -7.80 23.46 20.51
C GLN A 155 -9.09 23.02 19.82
N ARG A 156 -9.16 21.77 19.39
CA ARG A 156 -10.35 21.17 18.79
C ARG A 156 -11.52 21.10 19.77
N SER A 157 -11.26 20.64 20.98
CA SER A 157 -12.27 20.59 22.05
C SER A 157 -12.81 21.98 22.41
N ASP A 158 -11.94 23.01 22.43
CA ASP A 158 -12.35 24.41 22.66
C ASP A 158 -13.25 24.90 21.52
N TYR A 159 -12.88 24.61 20.27
CA TYR A 159 -13.71 24.93 19.10
C TYR A 159 -15.08 24.24 19.16
N GLU A 160 -15.14 22.96 19.47
CA GLU A 160 -16.39 22.21 19.58
C GLU A 160 -17.30 22.77 20.69
N ARG A 161 -16.72 23.15 21.82
CA ARG A 161 -17.48 23.84 22.89
C ARG A 161 -18.02 25.19 22.44
N MET A 162 -17.20 25.98 21.74
CA MET A 162 -17.63 27.24 21.16
C MET A 162 -18.78 27.03 20.17
N MET A 163 -18.68 26.07 19.27
CA MET A 163 -19.72 25.74 18.32
C MET A 163 -21.04 25.34 19.00
N GLN A 164 -20.96 24.55 20.09
CA GLN A 164 -22.14 24.19 20.87
C GLN A 164 -22.77 25.42 21.54
N HIS A 165 -21.99 26.31 22.08
CA HIS A 165 -22.46 27.55 22.69
C HIS A 165 -23.14 28.45 21.66
N GLU A 166 -22.52 28.74 20.55
CA GLU A 166 -23.08 29.51 19.44
C GLU A 166 -24.42 28.90 18.94
N ARG A 167 -24.46 27.58 18.78
CA ARG A 167 -25.69 26.89 18.36
C ARG A 167 -26.82 27.09 19.37
N MET A 168 -26.54 27.11 20.66
CA MET A 168 -27.53 27.37 21.70
C MET A 168 -28.05 28.80 21.66
N GLU A 169 -27.19 29.79 21.40
CA GLU A 169 -27.60 31.19 21.26
C GLU A 169 -28.48 31.42 20.02
N PHE A 170 -28.29 30.65 18.97
CA PHE A 170 -29.06 30.74 17.72
C PHE A 170 -30.35 29.93 17.71
N LEU A 171 -30.70 29.21 18.78
CA LEU A 171 -31.93 28.40 18.85
C LEU A 171 -33.23 29.19 18.59
N ASN A 172 -33.23 30.50 18.88
CA ASN A 172 -34.38 31.38 18.71
C ASN A 172 -34.29 32.23 17.42
N ARG A 173 -33.31 32.00 16.56
CA ARG A 173 -33.13 32.71 15.29
C ARG A 173 -33.57 31.84 14.09
N THR A 174 -33.58 32.45 12.91
CA THR A 174 -33.96 31.73 11.69
C THR A 174 -32.88 30.70 11.30
N ASN A 175 -33.32 29.62 10.63
CA ASN A 175 -32.40 28.56 10.17
C ASN A 175 -31.35 29.08 9.16
N ASP A 176 -31.68 30.14 8.40
CA ASP A 176 -30.77 30.73 7.43
C ASP A 176 -29.65 31.55 8.11
N GLU A 177 -29.95 32.27 9.16
CA GLU A 177 -28.95 32.99 9.98
C GLU A 177 -27.96 32.02 10.64
N TRP A 178 -28.46 30.87 11.14
CA TRP A 178 -27.57 29.84 11.68
C TRP A 178 -26.65 29.27 10.60
N ARG A 179 -27.15 28.93 9.41
CA ARG A 179 -26.34 28.39 8.31
C ARG A 179 -25.24 29.34 7.82
N GLU A 180 -25.50 30.66 7.86
CA GLU A 180 -24.49 31.66 7.51
C GLU A 180 -23.40 31.71 8.59
N ARG A 181 -23.79 31.72 9.85
CA ARG A 181 -22.85 31.71 10.99
C ARG A 181 -22.04 30.42 11.04
N GLU A 182 -22.65 29.28 10.85
CA GLU A 182 -22.00 27.97 10.79
C GLU A 182 -20.91 27.94 9.72
N ARG A 183 -21.20 28.42 8.49
CA ARG A 183 -20.20 28.52 7.41
C ARG A 183 -19.04 29.46 7.74
N GLU A 184 -19.29 30.50 8.49
CA GLU A 184 -18.25 31.42 8.96
C GLU A 184 -17.35 30.73 9.98
N LEU A 185 -17.93 30.01 10.94
CA LEU A 185 -17.21 29.26 11.97
C LEU A 185 -16.44 28.09 11.36
N GLU A 186 -17.01 27.35 10.43
CA GLU A 186 -16.33 26.26 9.74
C GLU A 186 -15.04 26.68 9.02
N ARG A 187 -14.97 27.93 8.52
CA ARG A 187 -13.72 28.47 7.95
C ARG A 187 -12.58 28.60 8.97
N HIS A 188 -12.90 28.62 10.25
CA HIS A 188 -11.94 28.72 11.35
C HIS A 188 -11.77 27.39 12.10
N LYS A 189 -12.34 26.31 11.57
CA LYS A 189 -12.20 24.97 12.15
C LYS A 189 -10.73 24.59 12.23
N PRO A 190 -10.23 24.20 13.40
CA PRO A 190 -8.87 23.70 13.51
C PRO A 190 -8.67 22.43 12.69
N GLU A 191 -7.62 22.40 11.88
CA GLU A 191 -7.17 21.23 11.13
C GLU A 191 -5.75 20.89 11.58
N PHE A 192 -5.49 19.63 11.79
CA PHE A 192 -4.13 19.17 12.09
C PHE A 192 -3.35 19.08 10.77
N ARG A 193 -2.41 19.99 10.61
CA ARG A 193 -1.53 20.03 9.45
C ARG A 193 -0.12 19.72 9.88
N GLU A 194 0.32 18.54 9.58
CA GLU A 194 1.68 18.07 9.77
C GLU A 194 2.14 17.37 8.50
N ASP A 195 3.36 17.68 8.07
CA ASP A 195 3.98 16.95 6.97
C ASP A 195 4.16 15.49 7.38
N ALA A 196 3.81 14.58 6.47
CA ALA A 196 4.03 13.16 6.70
C ALA A 196 5.53 12.90 6.97
N PRO A 197 5.89 12.04 7.94
CA PRO A 197 7.28 11.73 8.27
C PRO A 197 8.11 11.22 7.07
N PHE A 198 7.43 10.64 6.10
CA PHE A 198 7.94 10.20 4.79
C PHE A 198 6.80 10.24 3.77
N ARG A 199 7.10 10.11 2.47
CA ARG A 199 6.12 10.28 1.39
C ARG A 199 5.51 8.97 0.92
N HIS A 200 6.34 7.95 0.70
CA HIS A 200 5.92 6.68 0.12
C HIS A 200 6.87 5.54 0.47
N PHE A 201 6.35 4.32 0.37
CA PHE A 201 7.19 3.15 0.22
C PHE A 201 7.36 2.87 -1.27
N ALA A 202 8.56 2.49 -1.70
CA ALA A 202 8.82 2.05 -3.07
C ALA A 202 9.25 0.59 -3.09
N VAL A 203 8.70 -0.17 -4.05
CA VAL A 203 9.11 -1.54 -4.36
C VAL A 203 9.80 -1.53 -5.71
N GLU A 204 11.06 -1.90 -5.73
CA GLU A 204 11.91 -1.96 -6.92
C GLU A 204 12.34 -3.40 -7.16
N LEU A 205 12.16 -3.89 -8.38
CA LEU A 205 12.63 -5.21 -8.83
C LEU A 205 13.66 -5.02 -9.93
N GLU A 206 14.76 -5.74 -9.85
CA GLU A 206 15.75 -5.85 -10.92
C GLU A 206 15.52 -7.15 -11.68
N LEU A 207 15.41 -7.06 -13.01
CA LEU A 207 14.99 -8.15 -13.86
C LEU A 207 16.04 -8.46 -14.93
N ASP A 208 16.24 -9.75 -15.19
CA ASP A 208 16.96 -10.28 -16.35
C ASP A 208 15.97 -10.73 -17.41
N HIS A 209 15.46 -9.79 -18.18
CA HIS A 209 14.44 -10.07 -19.17
C HIS A 209 14.65 -9.17 -20.40
N PRO A 210 14.44 -9.64 -21.63
CA PRO A 210 14.76 -8.87 -22.85
C PRO A 210 13.98 -7.57 -23.01
N TYR A 211 12.84 -7.43 -22.34
CA TYR A 211 11.96 -6.24 -22.45
C TYR A 211 11.72 -5.53 -21.13
N TRP A 212 12.00 -6.14 -19.99
CA TRP A 212 11.84 -5.57 -18.67
C TRP A 212 13.15 -5.71 -17.89
N HIS A 213 13.83 -4.60 -17.63
CA HIS A 213 15.07 -4.61 -16.85
C HIS A 213 14.85 -4.21 -15.40
N SER A 214 13.80 -3.42 -15.17
CA SER A 214 13.39 -3.01 -13.83
C SER A 214 11.88 -2.81 -13.76
N PHE A 215 11.36 -2.90 -12.55
CA PHE A 215 10.00 -2.52 -12.21
C PHE A 215 10.05 -1.69 -10.93
N ARG A 216 9.32 -0.58 -10.89
CA ARG A 216 9.16 0.25 -9.69
C ARG A 216 7.69 0.60 -9.53
N ASN A 217 7.19 0.44 -8.31
CA ASN A 217 5.86 0.93 -7.94
C ASN A 217 5.90 1.46 -6.51
N GLU A 218 4.95 2.34 -6.18
CA GLU A 218 4.92 3.07 -4.92
C GLU A 218 3.62 2.79 -4.16
N LEU A 219 3.72 2.77 -2.84
CA LEU A 219 2.61 2.68 -1.90
C LEU A 219 2.65 3.92 -1.01
N ASP A 220 1.54 4.64 -0.94
CA ASP A 220 1.44 5.87 -0.14
C ASP A 220 1.74 5.63 1.34
N ALA A 221 2.45 6.58 1.95
CA ALA A 221 2.64 6.63 3.40
C ALA A 221 1.30 6.77 4.13
N PRO A 222 1.19 6.31 5.38
CA PRO A 222 0.11 6.69 6.27
C PRO A 222 0.04 8.20 6.44
N LYS A 223 -1.16 8.70 6.71
CA LYS A 223 -1.40 10.12 6.98
C LYS A 223 -2.08 10.29 8.33
N PHE A 224 -1.78 11.39 8.99
CA PHE A 224 -2.61 11.79 10.12
C PHE A 224 -3.99 12.23 9.63
N ASP A 225 -5.01 11.88 10.40
CA ASP A 225 -6.34 12.45 10.19
C ASP A 225 -6.31 13.94 10.55
N ASP A 226 -6.89 14.79 9.69
CA ASP A 226 -6.87 16.24 9.85
C ASP A 226 -7.73 16.72 11.02
N GLU A 227 -8.71 15.91 11.43
CA GLU A 227 -9.63 16.25 12.52
C GLU A 227 -9.32 15.50 13.81
N TYR A 228 -8.90 14.24 13.71
CA TYR A 228 -8.67 13.36 14.87
C TYR A 228 -7.30 12.67 14.78
N PRO A 229 -6.20 13.44 14.75
CA PRO A 229 -4.87 12.87 14.64
C PRO A 229 -4.55 11.97 15.84
N SER A 230 -3.91 10.84 15.55
CA SER A 230 -3.51 9.85 16.55
C SER A 230 -2.14 9.27 16.22
N VAL A 231 -1.23 9.31 17.21
CA VAL A 231 0.07 8.63 17.12
C VAL A 231 -0.14 7.12 16.93
N ASP A 232 -1.01 6.53 17.74
CA ASP A 232 -1.25 5.09 17.72
C ASP A 232 -1.92 4.66 16.42
N GLY A 233 -2.90 5.45 15.91
CA GLY A 233 -3.56 5.19 14.64
C GLY A 233 -2.57 5.24 13.46
N PHE A 234 -1.70 6.25 13.42
CA PHE A 234 -0.65 6.34 12.41
C PHE A 234 0.31 5.15 12.48
N LEU A 235 0.80 4.81 13.69
CA LEU A 235 1.74 3.70 13.89
C LEU A 235 1.11 2.35 13.59
N GLN A 236 -0.18 2.16 13.86
CA GLN A 236 -0.90 0.95 13.49
C GLN A 236 -0.91 0.78 11.96
N GLU A 237 -1.36 1.81 11.21
CA GLU A 237 -1.37 1.76 9.75
C GLU A 237 0.04 1.57 9.16
N TYR A 238 1.03 2.26 9.75
CA TYR A 238 2.43 2.12 9.37
C TYR A 238 2.92 0.67 9.51
N ASN A 239 2.68 0.05 10.67
CA ASN A 239 3.10 -1.31 10.94
C ASN A 239 2.39 -2.31 10.02
N GLU A 240 1.09 -2.14 9.78
CA GLU A 240 0.32 -2.98 8.85
C GLU A 240 0.92 -2.95 7.44
N LYS A 241 1.32 -1.75 6.96
CA LYS A 241 1.99 -1.60 5.66
C LYS A 241 3.39 -2.24 5.64
N VAL A 242 4.18 -2.05 6.69
CA VAL A 242 5.53 -2.64 6.80
C VAL A 242 5.45 -4.17 6.88
N ASP A 243 4.49 -4.72 7.62
CA ASP A 243 4.28 -6.17 7.72
C ASP A 243 3.83 -6.77 6.37
N ALA A 244 2.98 -6.06 5.64
CA ALA A 244 2.58 -6.44 4.28
C ALA A 244 3.78 -6.43 3.31
N LEU A 245 4.64 -5.39 3.39
CA LEU A 245 5.87 -5.28 2.60
C LEU A 245 6.90 -6.35 2.98
N HIS A 246 7.01 -6.69 4.26
CA HIS A 246 7.87 -7.79 4.72
C HIS A 246 7.38 -9.15 4.19
N THR A 247 6.06 -9.36 4.21
CA THR A 247 5.45 -10.55 3.62
C THR A 247 5.72 -10.62 2.10
N LEU A 248 5.61 -9.49 1.40
CA LEU A 248 6.01 -9.40 -0.01
C LEU A 248 7.48 -9.76 -0.19
N ALA A 249 8.38 -9.18 0.61
CA ALA A 249 9.82 -9.44 0.55
C ALA A 249 10.15 -10.93 0.72
N ARG A 250 9.53 -11.60 1.70
CA ARG A 250 9.68 -13.05 1.90
C ARG A 250 9.18 -13.87 0.71
N ASN A 251 8.05 -13.49 0.12
CA ASN A 251 7.53 -14.14 -1.08
C ASN A 251 8.46 -13.92 -2.28
N LEU A 252 8.99 -12.72 -2.48
CA LEU A 252 9.98 -12.44 -3.53
C LEU A 252 11.28 -13.23 -3.33
N MET A 253 11.73 -13.44 -2.09
CA MET A 253 12.88 -14.28 -1.81
C MET A 253 12.71 -15.72 -2.27
N GLN A 254 11.47 -16.26 -2.33
CA GLN A 254 11.22 -17.58 -2.91
C GLN A 254 11.60 -17.66 -4.39
N PHE A 255 11.68 -16.51 -5.08
CA PHE A 255 12.13 -16.41 -6.47
C PHE A 255 13.63 -16.15 -6.58
N VAL A 256 14.16 -15.25 -5.75
CA VAL A 256 15.59 -14.87 -5.82
C VAL A 256 16.48 -15.96 -5.22
N ALA A 257 16.22 -16.36 -3.97
CA ALA A 257 17.01 -17.35 -3.25
C ALA A 257 16.17 -18.00 -2.13
N PRO A 258 15.46 -19.11 -2.37
CA PRO A 258 14.50 -19.68 -1.43
C PRO A 258 15.08 -20.09 -0.07
N ASN A 259 16.38 -20.38 -0.01
CA ASN A 259 17.07 -20.84 1.20
C ASN A 259 18.03 -19.78 1.78
N ALA A 260 18.00 -18.56 1.27
CA ALA A 260 18.87 -17.50 1.79
C ALA A 260 18.40 -17.07 3.19
N PRO A 261 19.33 -16.74 4.09
CA PRO A 261 18.99 -16.28 5.44
C PRO A 261 18.37 -14.89 5.41
N GLU A 262 17.50 -14.64 6.38
CA GLU A 262 17.07 -13.29 6.72
C GLU A 262 18.05 -12.69 7.73
N THR A 263 18.57 -11.49 7.46
CA THR A 263 19.58 -10.81 8.27
C THR A 263 19.14 -9.42 8.66
N GLY A 264 19.54 -8.94 9.85
CA GLY A 264 19.14 -7.62 10.37
C GLY A 264 17.98 -7.71 11.35
N THR A 265 17.60 -6.57 11.93
CA THR A 265 16.44 -6.43 12.83
C THR A 265 15.20 -6.21 12.00
N ALA A 266 14.38 -7.26 11.85
CA ALA A 266 13.03 -7.05 11.31
C ALA A 266 12.25 -6.12 12.27
N GLN A 267 11.66 -5.05 11.74
CA GLN A 267 10.74 -4.19 12.52
C GLN A 267 9.56 -4.96 13.11
N ALA A 268 9.25 -6.15 12.58
CA ALA A 268 8.21 -7.05 13.09
C ALA A 268 8.43 -7.51 14.54
N GLU A 269 9.65 -7.50 15.08
CA GLU A 269 9.85 -7.76 16.52
C GLU A 269 9.43 -6.58 17.42
N GLN A 270 9.21 -5.38 16.87
CA GLN A 270 8.74 -4.22 17.63
C GLN A 270 7.22 -4.07 17.63
N ALA A 271 6.50 -4.84 16.81
CA ALA A 271 5.04 -4.92 16.81
C ALA A 271 4.50 -6.11 17.65
N ALA A 272 5.34 -6.86 18.33
CA ALA A 272 4.85 -7.56 19.51
C ALA A 272 4.26 -6.48 20.44
N PRO A 273 3.00 -6.62 20.92
CA PRO A 273 2.51 -5.69 21.90
C PRO A 273 3.59 -5.61 22.97
N VAL A 274 4.08 -4.39 23.22
CA VAL A 274 4.90 -4.14 24.38
C VAL A 274 4.08 -4.69 25.53
N ARG A 275 4.36 -5.91 25.94
CA ARG A 275 4.09 -6.33 27.27
C ARG A 275 4.95 -5.38 28.07
N ALA A 276 4.31 -4.30 28.46
CA ALA A 276 4.90 -3.32 29.33
C ALA A 276 5.57 -4.11 30.46
N ALA A 277 6.89 -4.00 30.52
CA ALA A 277 7.62 -4.29 31.74
C ALA A 277 7.24 -3.19 32.75
N GLY A 278 5.97 -3.14 33.08
CA GLY A 278 5.23 -2.29 33.97
C GLY A 278 4.07 -3.10 34.56
N GLY A 279 4.28 -4.42 34.67
CA GLY A 279 3.25 -5.40 34.98
C GLY A 279 2.74 -5.41 36.42
N ALA A 280 3.08 -4.44 37.29
CA ALA A 280 2.52 -4.41 38.62
C ALA A 280 1.42 -3.34 38.81
N SER A 281 1.46 -2.21 38.06
CA SER A 281 0.47 -1.14 38.27
C SER A 281 -0.83 -1.37 37.48
N ASN A 282 -0.77 -1.88 36.25
CA ASN A 282 -1.97 -2.16 35.45
C ASN A 282 -2.79 -3.34 36.01
N THR A 283 -2.13 -4.41 36.46
CA THR A 283 -2.81 -5.57 37.05
C THR A 283 -3.59 -5.21 38.32
N VAL A 284 -3.05 -4.30 39.11
CA VAL A 284 -3.71 -3.80 40.34
C VAL A 284 -4.91 -2.90 40.00
N GLU A 285 -4.80 -2.07 38.99
CA GLU A 285 -5.89 -1.20 38.52
C GLU A 285 -7.04 -2.01 37.92
N GLU A 286 -6.71 -3.01 37.08
CA GLU A 286 -7.71 -3.94 36.52
C GLU A 286 -8.40 -4.76 37.62
N LEU A 287 -7.65 -5.27 38.61
CA LEU A 287 -8.25 -5.96 39.76
C LEU A 287 -9.19 -5.07 40.58
N LYS A 288 -8.91 -3.77 40.72
CA LYS A 288 -9.81 -2.82 41.36
C LYS A 288 -11.10 -2.62 40.55
N GLN A 289 -10.99 -2.51 39.23
CA GLN A 289 -12.18 -2.38 38.36
C GLN A 289 -13.06 -3.63 38.44
N TYR A 290 -12.47 -4.83 38.36
CA TYR A 290 -13.23 -6.09 38.50
C TYR A 290 -13.84 -6.25 39.90
N LYS A 291 -13.17 -5.75 40.96
CA LYS A 291 -13.74 -5.73 42.29
C LYS A 291 -14.93 -4.77 42.38
N GLY A 292 -14.86 -3.61 41.72
CA GLY A 292 -16.01 -2.70 41.62
C GLY A 292 -17.23 -3.31 40.93
N LEU A 293 -17.00 -4.16 39.90
CA LEU A 293 -18.07 -4.91 39.22
C LEU A 293 -18.66 -6.02 40.09
N LEU A 294 -17.84 -6.67 40.93
CA LEU A 294 -18.30 -7.63 41.92
C LEU A 294 -19.13 -6.94 43.01
N ASP A 295 -18.66 -5.83 43.56
CA ASP A 295 -19.34 -5.06 44.58
C ASP A 295 -20.69 -4.47 44.07
N ALA A 296 -20.76 -4.19 42.75
CA ALA A 296 -21.97 -3.78 42.05
C ALA A 296 -22.90 -4.94 41.66
N GLY A 297 -22.53 -6.20 41.92
CA GLY A 297 -23.33 -7.39 41.59
C GLY A 297 -23.39 -7.70 40.10
N VAL A 298 -22.51 -7.16 39.27
CA VAL A 298 -22.48 -7.35 37.81
C VAL A 298 -21.77 -8.67 37.46
N ILE A 299 -20.81 -9.10 38.26
CA ILE A 299 -20.09 -10.38 38.13
C ILE A 299 -20.18 -11.18 39.43
N THR A 300 -20.04 -12.50 39.33
CA THR A 300 -20.05 -13.40 40.46
C THR A 300 -18.66 -13.53 41.13
N GLU A 301 -18.61 -14.00 42.38
CA GLU A 301 -17.35 -14.26 43.07
C GLU A 301 -16.46 -15.27 42.32
N GLU A 302 -17.07 -16.26 41.63
CA GLU A 302 -16.36 -17.28 40.86
C GLU A 302 -15.71 -16.68 39.61
N GLU A 303 -16.39 -15.79 38.91
CA GLU A 303 -15.87 -15.07 37.74
C GLU A 303 -14.74 -14.10 38.13
N PHE A 304 -14.89 -13.41 39.26
CA PHE A 304 -13.83 -12.59 39.81
C PHE A 304 -12.61 -13.38 40.20
N ALA A 305 -12.78 -14.56 40.88
CA ALA A 305 -11.70 -15.44 41.26
C ALA A 305 -10.96 -16.05 40.04
N ALA A 306 -11.67 -16.41 38.99
CA ALA A 306 -11.10 -16.88 37.72
C ALA A 306 -10.26 -15.81 37.06
N LYS A 307 -10.80 -14.56 36.97
CA LYS A 307 -10.08 -13.43 36.36
C LYS A 307 -8.87 -13.01 37.18
N LYS A 308 -8.96 -13.04 38.51
CA LYS A 308 -7.85 -12.75 39.39
C LYS A 308 -6.68 -13.76 39.22
N ARG A 309 -6.98 -15.04 39.06
CA ARG A 309 -5.94 -16.07 38.76
C ARG A 309 -5.28 -15.82 37.41
N GLN A 310 -6.06 -15.49 36.39
CA GLN A 310 -5.56 -15.16 35.05
C GLN A 310 -4.63 -13.93 35.07
N LEU A 311 -4.99 -12.87 35.81
CA LEU A 311 -4.22 -11.62 35.89
C LEU A 311 -2.96 -11.74 36.74
N LEU A 312 -2.98 -12.60 37.77
CA LEU A 312 -1.84 -12.84 38.65
C LEU A 312 -0.94 -14.00 38.21
N GLY A 313 -1.36 -14.75 37.17
CA GLY A 313 -0.58 -15.87 36.63
C GLY A 313 -0.46 -17.08 37.58
N ILE A 314 -1.46 -17.30 38.45
CA ILE A 314 -1.52 -18.39 39.47
C ILE A 314 -2.73 -19.27 39.25
#